data_614953e579eb136069f5703b0b34d7e6
#
_entry.id   614953e579eb136069f5703b0b34d7e6
#
_cell.length_a   1.000
_cell.length_b   1.000
_cell.length_c   1.000
_cell.angle_alpha   90.00
_cell.angle_beta   90.00
_cell.angle_gamma   90.00
#
_symmetry.space_group_name_H-M   'P 1'
#
loop_
_entity.id
_entity.type
_entity.pdbx_description
1 polymer ?
#
loop_
_entity_poly.entity_id
_entity_poly.type
_entity_poly.pdbx_seq_one_letter_code
_entity_poly.pdbx_strand_id
1 'polypeptide(L)'
;ELDMARASVLVWLVLGITALAGGLYALISRRSAERKSLRPPLPAPAQGFGQKLLLVAALLLLLLCCVLPLLAVAWQAALAGGSWRVLLEADTLQAAGNTLRFTFSAMLLAVVLGVSHAALARRAAWVRGITFLPFMVSPVCVAFGVLLLYPQWTASLPLLIATYALLAYPFITKDVLAAWDALPANYQAAARSMGASPFQTACQVTAPLLLPALRRGLTLAAATCIGEFAATLFLSRPEWQTLTTLIYRYLGTAGADNHDRAMVITLFLMLLALLVFVLLDAAERKNEAI
;
A
#
# COMPACT_ATOMS: atom_id res chain seq x y z
N GLU A 1 -7.96 -17.04 26.36
CA GLU A 1 -6.51 -17.32 26.24
C GLU A 1 -6.14 -17.40 24.78
N LEU A 2 -5.29 -16.47 24.32
CA LEU A 2 -4.71 -16.54 22.97
C LEU A 2 -3.73 -17.72 22.96
N ASP A 3 -4.11 -18.81 22.30
CA ASP A 3 -3.22 -19.95 22.10
C ASP A 3 -2.13 -19.56 21.07
N MET A 4 -1.04 -18.98 21.58
CA MET A 4 0.09 -18.49 20.79
C MET A 4 0.72 -19.60 19.93
N ALA A 5 0.65 -20.85 20.39
CA ALA A 5 1.16 -21.99 19.64
C ALA A 5 0.32 -22.26 18.38
N ARG A 6 -1.01 -22.25 18.50
CA ARG A 6 -1.90 -22.41 17.34
C ARG A 6 -1.84 -21.24 16.40
N ALA A 7 -1.76 -20.02 16.92
CA ALA A 7 -1.59 -18.82 16.10
C ALA A 7 -0.30 -18.88 15.26
N SER A 8 0.83 -19.30 15.85
CA SER A 8 2.08 -19.44 15.13
C SER A 8 2.04 -20.50 14.03
N VAL A 9 1.36 -21.64 14.25
CA VAL A 9 1.16 -22.66 13.21
C VAL A 9 0.37 -22.12 12.02
N LEU A 10 -0.70 -21.37 12.27
CA LEU A 10 -1.47 -20.73 11.20
C LEU A 10 -0.63 -19.73 10.40
N VAL A 11 0.20 -18.93 11.06
CA VAL A 11 1.13 -17.99 10.40
C VAL A 11 2.11 -18.74 9.50
N TRP A 12 2.73 -19.83 9.97
CA TRP A 12 3.62 -20.65 9.16
C TRP A 12 2.91 -21.29 7.96
N LEU A 13 1.67 -21.72 8.15
CA LEU A 13 0.86 -22.30 7.05
C LEU A 13 0.58 -21.24 5.98
N VAL A 14 0.17 -20.02 6.36
CA VAL A 14 -0.06 -18.89 5.43
C VAL A 14 1.23 -18.53 4.71
N LEU A 15 2.36 -18.41 5.42
CA LEU A 15 3.66 -18.14 4.83
C LEU A 15 4.07 -19.23 3.83
N GLY A 16 3.85 -20.51 4.15
CA GLY A 16 4.15 -21.62 3.26
C GLY A 16 3.33 -21.57 1.96
N ILE A 17 2.02 -21.34 2.08
CA ILE A 17 1.12 -21.24 0.91
C ILE A 17 1.52 -20.03 0.03
N THR A 18 1.77 -18.87 0.64
CA THR A 18 2.15 -17.66 -0.10
C THR A 18 3.52 -17.78 -0.76
N ALA A 19 4.50 -18.40 -0.08
CA ALA A 19 5.81 -18.68 -0.66
C ALA A 19 5.73 -19.65 -1.86
N LEU A 20 4.87 -20.68 -1.76
CA LEU A 20 4.59 -21.63 -2.84
C LEU A 20 3.95 -20.94 -4.05
N ALA A 21 2.91 -20.13 -3.81
CA ALA A 21 2.24 -19.37 -4.86
C ALA A 21 3.18 -18.38 -5.54
N GLY A 22 4.00 -17.67 -4.76
CA GLY A 22 5.00 -16.75 -5.27
C GLY A 22 6.12 -17.43 -6.05
N GLY A 23 6.58 -18.58 -5.59
CA GLY A 23 7.54 -19.42 -6.31
C GLY A 23 7.00 -19.89 -7.66
N LEU A 24 5.76 -20.38 -7.69
CA LEU A 24 5.06 -20.77 -8.92
C LEU A 24 4.91 -19.58 -9.87
N TYR A 25 4.47 -18.43 -9.36
CA TYR A 25 4.37 -17.21 -10.16
C TYR A 25 5.73 -16.79 -10.75
N ALA A 26 6.81 -16.83 -9.96
CA ALA A 26 8.15 -16.48 -10.41
C ALA A 26 8.64 -17.44 -11.51
N LEU A 27 8.36 -18.75 -11.39
CA LEU A 27 8.70 -19.75 -12.41
C LEU A 27 7.94 -19.52 -13.72
N ILE A 28 6.63 -19.24 -13.64
CA ILE A 28 5.79 -18.95 -14.82
C ILE A 28 6.21 -17.64 -15.47
N SER A 29 6.48 -16.60 -14.68
CA SER A 29 6.87 -15.28 -15.18
C SER A 29 8.23 -15.28 -15.87
N ARG A 30 9.20 -16.11 -15.41
CA ARG A 30 10.51 -16.29 -16.10
C ARG A 30 10.31 -16.80 -17.51
N ARG A 31 9.43 -17.78 -17.73
CA ARG A 31 9.12 -18.32 -19.08
C ARG A 31 8.40 -17.30 -19.98
N SER A 32 7.66 -16.36 -19.39
CA SER A 32 6.96 -15.31 -20.13
C SER A 32 7.85 -14.09 -20.45
N ALA A 33 8.88 -13.82 -19.65
CA ALA A 33 9.80 -12.70 -19.87
C ALA A 33 10.63 -12.85 -21.16
N GLU A 34 10.98 -14.09 -21.55
CA GLU A 34 11.69 -14.37 -22.80
C GLU A 34 10.86 -14.06 -24.05
N ARG A 35 9.52 -13.95 -23.93
CA ARG A 35 8.60 -13.62 -25.04
C ARG A 35 8.25 -12.15 -25.16
N LYS A 36 8.69 -11.27 -24.25
CA LYS A 36 8.27 -9.86 -24.17
C LYS A 36 9.07 -8.86 -25.01
N SER A 37 9.64 -9.26 -26.11
CA SER A 37 10.20 -8.32 -27.10
C SER A 37 9.17 -7.81 -28.14
N LEU A 38 7.93 -8.22 -28.05
CA LEU A 38 6.88 -7.78 -28.96
C LEU A 38 6.17 -6.53 -28.39
N ARG A 39 6.02 -5.49 -29.22
CA ARG A 39 5.19 -4.32 -28.90
C ARG A 39 3.81 -4.80 -28.43
N PRO A 40 3.24 -4.20 -27.36
CA PRO A 40 1.90 -4.56 -26.95
C PRO A 40 0.94 -4.38 -28.16
N PRO A 41 0.08 -5.37 -28.43
CA PRO A 41 -0.88 -5.24 -29.50
C PRO A 41 -1.74 -4.00 -29.28
N LEU A 42 -2.00 -3.24 -30.34
CA LEU A 42 -2.93 -2.11 -30.28
C LEU A 42 -4.28 -2.61 -29.77
N PRO A 43 -4.96 -1.86 -28.88
CA PRO A 43 -6.27 -2.25 -28.38
C PRO A 43 -7.23 -2.40 -29.56
N ALA A 44 -7.70 -3.63 -29.78
CA ALA A 44 -8.67 -3.92 -30.81
C ALA A 44 -10.09 -3.77 -30.24
N PRO A 45 -11.02 -3.09 -30.93
CA PRO A 45 -12.40 -3.00 -30.48
C PRO A 45 -13.05 -4.40 -30.47
N ALA A 46 -13.88 -4.66 -29.48
CA ALA A 46 -14.64 -5.91 -29.40
C ALA A 46 -15.63 -5.99 -30.60
N GLN A 47 -15.37 -6.88 -31.58
CA GLN A 47 -16.13 -6.94 -32.82
C GLN A 47 -17.23 -8.01 -32.82
N GLY A 48 -17.08 -9.08 -32.02
CA GLY A 48 -18.04 -10.18 -31.93
C GLY A 48 -19.06 -10.00 -30.80
N PHE A 49 -20.28 -10.54 -30.99
CA PHE A 49 -21.32 -10.53 -29.95
C PHE A 49 -20.82 -11.19 -28.63
N GLY A 50 -20.13 -12.32 -28.72
CA GLY A 50 -19.56 -13.02 -27.55
C GLY A 50 -18.50 -12.18 -26.83
N GLN A 51 -17.66 -11.43 -27.56
CA GLN A 51 -16.65 -10.55 -26.94
C GLN A 51 -17.31 -9.36 -26.25
N LYS A 52 -18.36 -8.78 -26.83
CA LYS A 52 -19.13 -7.68 -26.20
C LYS A 52 -19.83 -8.18 -24.94
N LEU A 53 -20.43 -9.38 -24.99
CA LEU A 53 -21.09 -10.00 -23.82
C LEU A 53 -20.08 -10.26 -22.71
N LEU A 54 -18.91 -10.80 -23.03
CA LEU A 54 -17.84 -11.04 -22.06
C LEU A 54 -17.32 -9.72 -21.44
N LEU A 55 -17.17 -8.68 -22.25
CA LEU A 55 -16.77 -7.35 -21.77
C LEU A 55 -17.81 -6.78 -20.80
N VAL A 56 -19.10 -6.84 -21.17
CA VAL A 56 -20.20 -6.36 -20.30
C VAL A 56 -20.25 -7.17 -19.01
N ALA A 57 -20.12 -8.50 -19.07
CA ALA A 57 -20.08 -9.35 -17.89
C ALA A 57 -18.89 -9.01 -16.96
N ALA A 58 -17.70 -8.79 -17.54
CA ALA A 58 -16.51 -8.39 -16.78
C ALA A 58 -16.69 -7.00 -16.11
N LEU A 59 -17.26 -6.03 -16.84
CA LEU A 59 -17.57 -4.70 -16.32
C LEU A 59 -18.63 -4.74 -15.21
N LEU A 60 -19.69 -5.55 -15.37
CA LEU A 60 -20.71 -5.76 -14.34
C LEU A 60 -20.11 -6.42 -13.10
N LEU A 61 -19.28 -7.43 -13.27
CA LEU A 61 -18.59 -8.07 -12.15
C LEU A 61 -17.69 -7.10 -11.39
N LEU A 62 -16.91 -6.29 -12.12
CA LEU A 62 -16.05 -5.26 -11.53
C LEU A 62 -16.88 -4.21 -10.78
N LEU A 63 -17.97 -3.74 -11.37
CA LEU A 63 -18.89 -2.78 -10.72
C LEU A 63 -19.51 -3.40 -9.47
N LEU A 64 -19.99 -4.64 -9.55
CA LEU A 64 -20.59 -5.34 -8.42
C LEU A 64 -19.58 -5.56 -7.28
N CYS A 65 -18.38 -6.01 -7.59
CA CYS A 65 -17.38 -6.36 -6.56
C CYS A 65 -16.63 -5.13 -6.00
N CYS A 66 -16.40 -4.09 -6.80
CA CYS A 66 -15.60 -2.94 -6.36
C CYS A 66 -16.45 -1.75 -5.95
N VAL A 67 -17.50 -1.41 -6.70
CA VAL A 67 -18.28 -0.18 -6.48
C VAL A 67 -19.43 -0.40 -5.50
N LEU A 68 -20.12 -1.53 -5.60
CA LEU A 68 -21.31 -1.80 -4.77
C LEU A 68 -20.99 -1.80 -3.26
N PRO A 69 -19.92 -2.40 -2.74
CA PRO A 69 -19.59 -2.32 -1.33
C PRO A 69 -19.33 -0.90 -0.85
N LEU A 70 -18.69 -0.06 -1.67
CA LEU A 70 -18.42 1.34 -1.33
C LEU A 70 -19.72 2.14 -1.26
N LEU A 71 -20.63 1.91 -2.23
CA LEU A 71 -21.95 2.53 -2.23
C LEU A 71 -22.81 2.05 -1.06
N ALA A 72 -22.69 0.78 -0.66
CA ALA A 72 -23.40 0.25 0.49
C ALA A 72 -23.00 0.94 1.81
N VAL A 73 -21.68 1.16 2.01
CA VAL A 73 -21.17 1.93 3.15
C VAL A 73 -21.70 3.37 3.11
N ALA A 74 -21.60 4.03 1.95
CA ALA A 74 -22.09 5.40 1.79
C ALA A 74 -23.62 5.52 2.06
N TRP A 75 -24.39 4.54 1.59
CA TRP A 75 -25.83 4.46 1.83
C TRP A 75 -26.16 4.27 3.31
N GLN A 76 -25.49 3.31 3.97
CA GLN A 76 -25.71 3.08 5.40
C GLN A 76 -25.32 4.31 6.24
N ALA A 77 -24.19 4.94 5.94
CA ALA A 77 -23.78 6.16 6.59
C ALA A 77 -24.79 7.30 6.38
N ALA A 78 -25.37 7.43 5.18
CA ALA A 78 -26.41 8.43 4.90
C ALA A 78 -27.68 8.23 5.75
N LEU A 79 -28.00 6.97 6.07
CA LEU A 79 -29.17 6.62 6.91
C LEU A 79 -28.89 6.73 8.41
N ALA A 80 -27.64 6.91 8.82
CA ALA A 80 -27.20 6.91 10.22
C ALA A 80 -27.70 8.11 11.07
N GLY A 81 -28.43 9.07 10.48
CA GLY A 81 -29.11 10.16 11.19
C GLY A 81 -28.21 10.92 12.15
N GLY A 82 -28.55 10.87 13.45
CA GLY A 82 -27.81 11.57 14.52
C GLY A 82 -26.40 11.06 14.78
N SER A 83 -26.04 9.87 14.31
CA SER A 83 -24.73 9.25 14.53
C SER A 83 -23.57 9.97 13.81
N TRP A 84 -23.87 10.90 12.89
CA TRP A 84 -22.87 11.79 12.28
C TRP A 84 -22.11 12.66 13.28
N ARG A 85 -22.69 12.90 14.47
CA ARG A 85 -22.00 13.62 15.56
C ARG A 85 -20.71 12.93 16.00
N VAL A 86 -20.57 11.63 15.77
CA VAL A 86 -19.34 10.86 16.07
C VAL A 86 -18.09 11.47 15.45
N LEU A 87 -18.20 12.16 14.31
CA LEU A 87 -17.06 12.81 13.66
C LEU A 87 -16.51 13.99 14.47
N LEU A 88 -17.30 14.59 15.35
CA LEU A 88 -16.90 15.69 16.21
C LEU A 88 -16.48 15.23 17.62
N GLU A 89 -16.61 13.94 17.92
CA GLU A 89 -16.16 13.37 19.19
C GLU A 89 -14.63 13.38 19.28
N ALA A 90 -14.11 13.60 20.49
CA ALA A 90 -12.68 13.68 20.75
C ALA A 90 -11.93 12.41 20.30
N ASP A 91 -12.53 11.23 20.52
CA ASP A 91 -11.96 9.93 20.10
C ASP A 91 -11.75 9.86 18.58
N THR A 92 -12.72 10.32 17.80
CA THR A 92 -12.65 10.28 16.33
C THR A 92 -11.62 11.29 15.79
N LEU A 93 -11.60 12.50 16.36
CA LEU A 93 -10.61 13.52 15.98
C LEU A 93 -9.19 13.08 16.33
N GLN A 94 -8.99 12.48 17.50
CA GLN A 94 -7.71 11.90 17.89
C GLN A 94 -7.32 10.74 16.97
N ALA A 95 -8.25 9.84 16.65
CA ALA A 95 -8.00 8.71 15.75
C ALA A 95 -7.65 9.19 14.33
N ALA A 96 -8.31 10.22 13.81
CA ALA A 96 -7.99 10.84 12.53
C ALA A 96 -6.59 11.48 12.55
N GLY A 97 -6.27 12.22 13.60
CA GLY A 97 -4.94 12.80 13.81
C GLY A 97 -3.84 11.73 13.87
N ASN A 98 -4.08 10.64 14.60
CA ASN A 98 -3.15 9.51 14.67
C ASN A 98 -2.97 8.83 13.32
N THR A 99 -4.06 8.58 12.58
CA THR A 99 -4.01 7.98 11.24
C THR A 99 -3.12 8.79 10.30
N LEU A 100 -3.33 10.11 10.25
CA LEU A 100 -2.51 11.00 9.41
C LEU A 100 -1.05 11.09 9.88
N ARG A 101 -0.82 11.23 11.19
CA ARG A 101 0.52 11.31 11.78
C ARG A 101 1.33 10.04 11.52
N PHE A 102 0.73 8.86 11.72
CA PHE A 102 1.43 7.59 11.51
C PHE A 102 1.67 7.34 10.03
N THR A 103 0.69 7.63 9.17
CA THR A 103 0.86 7.58 7.71
C THR A 103 2.02 8.46 7.26
N PHE A 104 2.04 9.73 7.64
CA PHE A 104 3.10 10.65 7.24
C PHE A 104 4.48 10.21 7.72
N SER A 105 4.59 9.84 9.00
CA SER A 105 5.87 9.38 9.59
C SER A 105 6.36 8.09 8.93
N ALA A 106 5.46 7.14 8.68
CA ALA A 106 5.78 5.89 8.01
C ALA A 106 6.18 6.10 6.54
N MET A 107 5.53 7.02 5.83
CA MET A 107 5.89 7.35 4.45
C MET A 107 7.30 7.92 4.35
N LEU A 108 7.72 8.81 5.26
CA LEU A 108 9.09 9.33 5.29
C LEU A 108 10.11 8.18 5.41
N LEU A 109 9.87 7.26 6.34
CA LEU A 109 10.73 6.10 6.51
C LEU A 109 10.66 5.14 5.32
N ALA A 110 9.47 4.92 4.76
CA ALA A 110 9.25 4.05 3.60
C ALA A 110 9.95 4.56 2.34
N VAL A 111 10.06 5.88 2.15
CA VAL A 111 10.86 6.47 1.05
C VAL A 111 12.32 6.09 1.20
N VAL A 112 12.89 6.28 2.38
CA VAL A 112 14.30 5.94 2.64
C VAL A 112 14.54 4.45 2.42
N LEU A 113 13.71 3.59 2.97
CA LEU A 113 13.79 2.14 2.80
C LEU A 113 13.58 1.72 1.34
N GLY A 114 12.56 2.26 0.68
CA GLY A 114 12.20 1.90 -0.69
C GLY A 114 13.25 2.28 -1.72
N VAL A 115 13.76 3.52 -1.64
CA VAL A 115 14.82 3.99 -2.55
C VAL A 115 16.15 3.26 -2.29
N SER A 116 16.50 3.04 -1.01
CA SER A 116 17.70 2.29 -0.63
C SER A 116 17.63 0.84 -1.12
N HIS A 117 16.48 0.18 -0.94
CA HIS A 117 16.26 -1.18 -1.45
C HIS A 117 16.36 -1.22 -2.98
N ALA A 118 15.73 -0.28 -3.70
CA ALA A 118 15.83 -0.21 -5.16
C ALA A 118 17.29 -0.04 -5.63
N ALA A 119 18.07 0.81 -4.96
CA ALA A 119 19.47 1.01 -5.25
C ALA A 119 20.32 -0.26 -5.02
N LEU A 120 20.05 -0.99 -3.92
CA LEU A 120 20.69 -2.27 -3.61
C LEU A 120 20.28 -3.37 -4.59
N ALA A 121 19.01 -3.46 -4.96
CA ALA A 121 18.48 -4.44 -5.90
C ALA A 121 19.09 -4.31 -7.31
N ARG A 122 19.56 -3.14 -7.70
CA ARG A 122 20.31 -2.94 -8.94
C ARG A 122 21.75 -3.48 -8.87
N ARG A 123 22.33 -3.56 -7.68
CA ARG A 123 23.71 -4.02 -7.48
C ARG A 123 23.80 -5.51 -7.17
N ALA A 124 22.75 -6.07 -6.54
CA ALA A 124 22.75 -7.44 -6.04
C ALA A 124 21.50 -8.20 -6.51
N ALA A 125 21.70 -9.23 -7.35
CA ALA A 125 20.61 -10.02 -7.92
C ALA A 125 19.74 -10.72 -6.85
N TRP A 126 20.32 -11.12 -5.73
CA TRP A 126 19.57 -11.74 -4.64
C TRP A 126 18.62 -10.74 -3.95
N VAL A 127 19.05 -9.47 -3.78
CA VAL A 127 18.17 -8.40 -3.24
C VAL A 127 16.99 -8.17 -4.20
N ARG A 128 17.24 -8.18 -5.50
CA ARG A 128 16.19 -8.10 -6.50
C ARG A 128 15.18 -9.26 -6.40
N GLY A 129 15.68 -10.46 -6.12
CA GLY A 129 14.84 -11.65 -5.94
C GLY A 129 13.85 -11.53 -4.78
N ILE A 130 14.25 -10.86 -3.70
CA ILE A 130 13.40 -10.68 -2.51
C ILE A 130 12.52 -9.42 -2.54
N THR A 131 12.64 -8.56 -3.57
CA THR A 131 11.87 -7.30 -3.67
C THR A 131 10.35 -7.51 -3.58
N PHE A 132 9.86 -8.63 -4.11
CA PHE A 132 8.43 -8.94 -4.12
C PHE A 132 7.96 -9.76 -2.92
N LEU A 133 8.88 -10.24 -2.08
CA LEU A 133 8.55 -11.09 -0.93
C LEU A 133 7.58 -10.40 0.06
N PRO A 134 7.71 -9.10 0.38
CA PRO A 134 6.78 -8.44 1.29
C PRO A 134 5.33 -8.37 0.78
N PHE A 135 5.11 -8.41 -0.54
CA PHE A 135 3.75 -8.46 -1.11
C PHE A 135 3.05 -9.81 -0.91
N MET A 136 3.81 -10.84 -0.60
CA MET A 136 3.30 -12.20 -0.41
C MET A 136 2.90 -12.46 1.05
N VAL A 137 3.38 -11.63 1.97
CA VAL A 137 3.14 -11.81 3.41
C VAL A 137 1.95 -10.97 3.85
N SER A 138 1.01 -11.59 4.57
CA SER A 138 -0.13 -10.87 5.14
C SER A 138 0.34 -9.82 6.16
N PRO A 139 -0.22 -8.58 6.14
CA PRO A 139 0.06 -7.57 7.16
C PRO A 139 -0.14 -8.07 8.59
N VAL A 140 -1.16 -8.91 8.80
CA VAL A 140 -1.44 -9.54 10.11
C VAL A 140 -0.27 -10.44 10.56
N CYS A 141 0.28 -11.24 9.64
CA CYS A 141 1.43 -12.10 9.94
C CYS A 141 2.68 -11.27 10.25
N VAL A 142 2.90 -10.16 9.54
CA VAL A 142 4.02 -9.24 9.79
C VAL A 142 3.87 -8.60 11.18
N ALA A 143 2.70 -8.03 11.49
CA ALA A 143 2.45 -7.36 12.76
C ALA A 143 2.56 -8.34 13.95
N PHE A 144 2.02 -9.55 13.81
CA PHE A 144 2.14 -10.60 14.81
C PHE A 144 3.59 -11.09 14.96
N GLY A 145 4.33 -11.24 13.86
CA GLY A 145 5.75 -11.59 13.89
C GLY A 145 6.60 -10.53 14.58
N VAL A 146 6.33 -9.25 14.34
CA VAL A 146 6.99 -8.13 15.02
C VAL A 146 6.67 -8.14 16.53
N LEU A 147 5.41 -8.41 16.91
CA LEU A 147 5.01 -8.56 18.30
C LEU A 147 5.79 -9.67 19.01
N LEU A 148 5.97 -10.82 18.36
CA LEU A 148 6.71 -11.96 18.93
C LEU A 148 8.23 -11.72 19.00
N LEU A 149 8.81 -11.04 17.99
CA LEU A 149 10.24 -10.76 17.93
C LEU A 149 10.69 -9.66 18.90
N TYR A 150 9.83 -8.68 19.12
CA TYR A 150 10.15 -7.48 19.92
C TYR A 150 9.13 -7.21 21.01
N PRO A 151 8.84 -8.18 21.91
CA PRO A 151 7.81 -8.02 22.94
C PRO A 151 8.10 -6.87 23.89
N GLN A 152 9.39 -6.60 24.16
CA GLN A 152 9.83 -5.50 25.04
C GLN A 152 9.63 -4.10 24.40
N TRP A 153 9.46 -4.04 23.08
CA TRP A 153 9.22 -2.79 22.36
C TRP A 153 7.75 -2.62 21.95
N THR A 154 6.91 -3.58 22.28
CA THR A 154 5.46 -3.49 22.09
C THR A 154 4.95 -2.21 22.74
N ALA A 155 4.00 -1.54 22.10
CA ALA A 155 3.52 -0.25 22.54
C ALA A 155 4.59 0.88 22.51
N SER A 156 5.60 0.77 21.63
CA SER A 156 6.52 1.86 21.30
C SER A 156 6.16 2.48 19.94
N LEU A 157 6.17 3.82 19.89
CA LEU A 157 5.87 4.56 18.66
C LEU A 157 6.85 4.26 17.51
N PRO A 158 8.19 4.17 17.75
CA PRO A 158 9.12 3.82 16.70
C PRO A 158 8.86 2.45 16.06
N LEU A 159 8.50 1.43 16.86
CA LEU A 159 8.20 0.09 16.35
C LEU A 159 6.94 0.10 15.51
N LEU A 160 5.90 0.81 15.96
CA LEU A 160 4.65 0.97 15.21
C LEU A 160 4.92 1.63 13.84
N ILE A 161 5.62 2.77 13.81
CA ILE A 161 5.97 3.48 12.57
C ILE A 161 6.86 2.63 11.67
N ALA A 162 7.84 1.91 12.23
CA ALA A 162 8.70 1.02 11.46
C ALA A 162 7.91 -0.12 10.81
N THR A 163 6.91 -0.68 11.51
CA THR A 163 6.04 -1.74 10.96
C THR A 163 5.17 -1.20 9.83
N TYR A 164 4.58 -0.01 9.98
CA TYR A 164 3.85 0.66 8.90
C TYR A 164 4.76 0.88 7.68
N ALA A 165 5.97 1.40 7.90
CA ALA A 165 6.94 1.61 6.82
C ALA A 165 7.37 0.31 6.15
N LEU A 166 7.52 -0.77 6.93
CA LEU A 166 7.85 -2.11 6.43
C LEU A 166 6.77 -2.67 5.50
N LEU A 167 5.50 -2.36 5.76
CA LEU A 167 4.38 -2.76 4.90
C LEU A 167 4.25 -1.88 3.65
N ALA A 168 4.69 -0.61 3.73
CA ALA A 168 4.49 0.38 2.68
C ALA A 168 5.68 0.51 1.70
N TYR A 169 6.94 0.34 2.16
CA TYR A 169 8.12 0.58 1.32
C TYR A 169 8.19 -0.27 0.03
N PRO A 170 7.62 -1.49 -0.05
CA PRO A 170 7.72 -2.31 -1.25
C PRO A 170 7.02 -1.67 -2.46
N PHE A 171 5.95 -0.89 -2.23
CA PHE A 171 5.27 -0.15 -3.30
C PHE A 171 6.22 0.87 -3.93
N ILE A 172 6.99 1.59 -3.11
CA ILE A 172 7.99 2.55 -3.57
C ILE A 172 9.13 1.83 -4.29
N THR A 173 9.65 0.75 -3.69
CA THR A 173 10.74 -0.04 -4.29
C THR A 173 10.38 -0.54 -5.68
N LYS A 174 9.18 -1.13 -5.83
CA LYS A 174 8.70 -1.69 -7.10
C LYS A 174 8.70 -0.65 -8.22
N ASP A 175 8.10 0.51 -7.98
CA ASP A 175 7.93 1.53 -9.00
C ASP A 175 9.25 2.24 -9.32
N VAL A 176 10.05 2.57 -8.29
CA VAL A 176 11.37 3.18 -8.47
C VAL A 176 12.32 2.22 -9.20
N LEU A 177 12.35 0.94 -8.82
CA LEU A 177 13.22 -0.05 -9.47
C LEU A 177 12.85 -0.26 -10.93
N ALA A 178 11.55 -0.40 -11.23
CA ALA A 178 11.06 -0.55 -12.60
C ALA A 178 11.41 0.66 -13.48
N ALA A 179 11.22 1.88 -12.96
CA ALA A 179 11.58 3.10 -13.67
C ALA A 179 13.10 3.22 -13.85
N TRP A 180 13.87 2.87 -12.84
CA TRP A 180 15.32 2.92 -12.90
C TRP A 180 15.89 1.94 -13.92
N ASP A 181 15.32 0.74 -14.05
CA ASP A 181 15.69 -0.23 -15.06
C ASP A 181 15.33 0.19 -16.48
N ALA A 182 14.28 0.98 -16.61
CA ALA A 182 13.83 1.54 -17.89
C ALA A 182 14.68 2.75 -18.34
N LEU A 183 15.48 3.36 -17.43
CA LEU A 183 16.31 4.52 -17.80
C LEU A 183 17.46 4.10 -18.71
N PRO A 184 17.60 4.75 -19.89
CA PRO A 184 18.72 4.53 -20.78
C PRO A 184 20.06 4.89 -20.12
N ALA A 185 21.05 4.01 -20.23
CA ALA A 185 22.36 4.19 -19.61
C ALA A 185 23.12 5.43 -20.14
N ASN A 186 22.79 5.91 -21.33
CA ASN A 186 23.39 7.08 -21.96
C ASN A 186 23.18 8.39 -21.18
N TYR A 187 22.09 8.56 -20.43
CA TYR A 187 21.88 9.76 -19.61
C TYR A 187 22.96 9.92 -18.53
N GLN A 188 23.25 8.85 -17.82
CA GLN A 188 24.29 8.85 -16.80
C GLN A 188 25.69 8.97 -17.40
N ALA A 189 25.93 8.32 -18.55
CA ALA A 189 27.19 8.41 -19.27
C ALA A 189 27.44 9.84 -19.79
N ALA A 190 26.45 10.50 -20.38
CA ALA A 190 26.53 11.87 -20.85
C ALA A 190 26.84 12.86 -19.70
N ALA A 191 26.17 12.74 -18.55
CA ALA A 191 26.45 13.56 -17.39
C ALA A 191 27.90 13.43 -16.91
N ARG A 192 28.42 12.19 -16.87
CA ARG A 192 29.82 11.93 -16.48
C ARG A 192 30.83 12.44 -17.51
N SER A 193 30.54 12.34 -18.80
CA SER A 193 31.41 12.89 -19.86
C SER A 193 31.47 14.42 -19.81
N MET A 194 30.45 15.09 -19.26
CA MET A 194 30.45 16.52 -18.96
C MET A 194 31.12 16.90 -17.63
N GLY A 195 31.75 15.93 -16.93
CA GLY A 195 32.49 16.16 -15.69
C GLY A 195 31.66 16.07 -14.41
N ALA A 196 30.40 15.62 -14.47
CA ALA A 196 29.57 15.46 -13.28
C ALA A 196 30.09 14.32 -12.39
N SER A 197 30.23 14.58 -11.09
CA SER A 197 30.54 13.56 -10.11
C SER A 197 29.39 12.53 -9.98
N PRO A 198 29.66 11.32 -9.43
CA PRO A 198 28.61 10.32 -9.22
C PRO A 198 27.42 10.85 -8.38
N PHE A 199 27.70 11.67 -7.38
CA PHE A 199 26.67 12.30 -6.55
C PHE A 199 25.86 13.33 -7.33
N GLN A 200 26.53 14.19 -8.12
CA GLN A 200 25.86 15.15 -9.00
C GLN A 200 24.99 14.45 -10.04
N THR A 201 25.50 13.38 -10.66
CA THR A 201 24.71 12.55 -11.61
C THR A 201 23.49 11.94 -10.93
N ALA A 202 23.63 11.46 -9.68
CA ALA A 202 22.50 10.90 -8.93
C ALA A 202 21.44 11.98 -8.61
N CYS A 203 21.85 13.12 -8.11
CA CYS A 203 20.92 14.18 -7.66
C CYS A 203 20.32 14.99 -8.82
N GLN A 204 21.11 15.29 -9.86
CA GLN A 204 20.68 16.22 -10.93
C GLN A 204 20.10 15.51 -12.16
N VAL A 205 20.39 14.21 -12.33
CA VAL A 205 19.92 13.44 -13.49
C VAL A 205 19.02 12.30 -13.04
N THR A 206 19.54 11.39 -12.21
CA THR A 206 18.81 10.15 -11.88
C THR A 206 17.60 10.43 -11.00
N ALA A 207 17.74 11.19 -9.93
CA ALA A 207 16.66 11.46 -8.99
C ALA A 207 15.47 12.20 -9.63
N PRO A 208 15.67 13.28 -10.43
CA PRO A 208 14.55 13.92 -11.13
C PRO A 208 13.81 12.99 -12.10
N LEU A 209 14.55 12.13 -12.82
CA LEU A 209 13.95 11.16 -13.75
C LEU A 209 13.17 10.04 -13.04
N LEU A 210 13.51 9.73 -11.79
CA LEU A 210 12.80 8.74 -10.97
C LEU A 210 11.63 9.35 -10.17
N LEU A 211 11.54 10.68 -10.08
CA LEU A 211 10.54 11.37 -9.27
C LEU A 211 9.09 10.98 -9.61
N PRO A 212 8.68 10.84 -10.90
CA PRO A 212 7.32 10.37 -11.22
C PRO A 212 7.04 8.97 -10.67
N ALA A 213 8.00 8.05 -10.79
CA ALA A 213 7.84 6.70 -10.25
C ALA A 213 7.79 6.69 -8.72
N LEU A 214 8.61 7.52 -8.07
CA LEU A 214 8.58 7.69 -6.62
C LEU A 214 7.21 8.18 -6.16
N ARG A 215 6.60 9.14 -6.86
CA ARG A 215 5.26 9.65 -6.53
C ARG A 215 4.19 8.59 -6.67
N ARG A 216 4.19 7.78 -7.75
CA ARG A 216 3.26 6.64 -7.89
C ARG A 216 3.40 5.65 -6.74
N GLY A 217 4.64 5.28 -6.40
CA GLY A 217 4.92 4.42 -5.25
C GLY A 217 4.44 5.02 -3.93
N LEU A 218 4.60 6.34 -3.73
CA LEU A 218 4.11 7.07 -2.56
C LEU A 218 2.60 7.06 -2.45
N THR A 219 1.88 7.22 -3.54
CA THR A 219 0.40 7.19 -3.55
C THR A 219 -0.13 5.84 -3.06
N LEU A 220 0.45 4.74 -3.55
CA LEU A 220 0.08 3.40 -3.11
C LEU A 220 0.51 3.12 -1.66
N ALA A 221 1.71 3.57 -1.27
CA ALA A 221 2.20 3.47 0.10
C ALA A 221 1.30 4.23 1.09
N ALA A 222 0.86 5.45 0.73
CA ALA A 222 -0.06 6.24 1.54
C ALA A 222 -1.41 5.55 1.73
N ALA A 223 -2.00 5.03 0.64
CA ALA A 223 -3.24 4.27 0.71
C ALA A 223 -3.12 3.05 1.64
N THR A 224 -1.99 2.33 1.56
CA THR A 224 -1.70 1.20 2.46
C THR A 224 -1.60 1.64 3.92
N CYS A 225 -0.89 2.74 4.21
CA CYS A 225 -0.72 3.25 5.58
C CYS A 225 -2.05 3.76 6.18
N ILE A 226 -2.88 4.48 5.40
CA ILE A 226 -4.17 5.00 5.88
C ILE A 226 -5.11 3.87 6.26
N GLY A 227 -5.11 2.77 5.49
CA GLY A 227 -5.92 1.59 5.73
C GLY A 227 -5.30 0.58 6.71
N GLU A 228 -4.10 0.86 7.27
CA GLU A 228 -3.42 -0.12 8.10
C GLU A 228 -4.16 -0.33 9.42
N PHE A 229 -4.46 -1.59 9.69
CA PHE A 229 -5.20 -2.03 10.86
C PHE A 229 -4.39 -2.96 11.76
N ALA A 230 -3.71 -3.94 11.15
CA ALA A 230 -3.07 -5.02 11.89
C ALA A 230 -1.92 -4.54 12.78
N ALA A 231 -1.05 -3.67 12.27
CA ALA A 231 0.05 -3.12 13.06
C ALA A 231 -0.47 -2.32 14.26
N THR A 232 -1.51 -1.50 14.06
CA THR A 232 -2.11 -0.74 15.16
C THR A 232 -2.80 -1.66 16.16
N LEU A 233 -3.52 -2.68 15.69
CA LEU A 233 -4.23 -3.61 16.58
C LEU A 233 -3.27 -4.35 17.53
N PHE A 234 -2.11 -4.81 17.01
CA PHE A 234 -1.18 -5.63 17.78
C PHE A 234 -0.10 -4.84 18.55
N LEU A 235 0.28 -3.65 18.06
CA LEU A 235 1.46 -2.94 18.56
C LEU A 235 1.15 -1.60 19.21
N SER A 236 -0.12 -1.10 19.16
CA SER A 236 -0.43 0.22 19.68
C SER A 236 -0.90 0.22 21.13
N ARG A 237 -1.00 1.44 21.67
CA ARG A 237 -1.66 1.77 22.94
C ARG A 237 -3.04 2.35 22.70
N PRO A 238 -3.93 2.42 23.71
CA PRO A 238 -5.23 3.05 23.57
C PRO A 238 -5.17 4.49 23.02
N GLU A 239 -4.15 5.26 23.40
CA GLU A 239 -3.97 6.66 22.95
C GLU A 239 -3.58 6.77 21.47
N TRP A 240 -3.09 5.68 20.88
CA TRP A 240 -2.66 5.62 19.47
C TRP A 240 -3.70 4.98 18.57
N GLN A 241 -4.96 4.94 19.03
CA GLN A 241 -6.06 4.45 18.24
C GLN A 241 -6.14 5.20 16.90
N THR A 242 -6.30 4.46 15.80
CA THR A 242 -6.50 4.99 14.44
C THR A 242 -7.95 4.83 14.02
N LEU A 243 -8.35 5.44 12.92
CA LEU A 243 -9.71 5.31 12.39
C LEU A 243 -10.10 3.84 12.14
N THR A 244 -9.17 3.02 11.63
CA THR A 244 -9.40 1.60 11.37
C THR A 244 -9.68 0.80 12.65
N THR A 245 -8.92 1.04 13.71
CA THR A 245 -9.13 0.39 15.02
C THR A 245 -10.34 0.95 15.75
N LEU A 246 -10.69 2.21 15.55
CA LEU A 246 -11.92 2.82 16.07
C LEU A 246 -13.17 2.20 15.43
N ILE A 247 -13.16 2.01 14.10
CA ILE A 247 -14.21 1.29 13.37
C ILE A 247 -14.38 -0.12 13.95
N TYR A 248 -13.26 -0.84 14.11
CA TYR A 248 -13.26 -2.20 14.66
C TYR A 248 -13.88 -2.23 16.08
N ARG A 249 -13.55 -1.26 16.94
CA ARG A 249 -14.10 -1.14 18.29
C ARG A 249 -15.62 -0.97 18.25
N TYR A 250 -16.13 -0.08 17.41
CA TYR A 250 -17.57 0.14 17.28
C TYR A 250 -18.30 -1.09 16.72
N LEU A 251 -17.74 -1.76 15.70
CA LEU A 251 -18.32 -2.99 15.15
C LEU A 251 -18.31 -4.16 16.14
N GLY A 252 -17.32 -4.20 17.04
CA GLY A 252 -17.24 -5.20 18.12
C GLY A 252 -18.16 -4.95 19.31
N THR A 253 -18.80 -3.77 19.36
CA THR A 253 -19.71 -3.40 20.46
C THR A 253 -21.15 -3.53 19.99
N ALA A 254 -21.96 -4.32 20.68
CA ALA A 254 -23.36 -4.52 20.32
C ALA A 254 -24.18 -3.21 20.40
N GLY A 255 -25.09 -3.02 19.45
CA GLY A 255 -26.00 -1.87 19.38
C GLY A 255 -26.09 -1.26 17.98
N ALA A 256 -27.28 -0.90 17.54
CA ALA A 256 -27.51 -0.30 16.23
C ALA A 256 -26.76 1.04 16.08
N ASP A 257 -26.75 1.88 17.11
CA ASP A 257 -26.04 3.17 17.11
C ASP A 257 -24.51 2.99 16.89
N ASN A 258 -23.92 1.95 17.48
CA ASN A 258 -22.49 1.64 17.28
C ASN A 258 -22.20 1.21 15.84
N HIS A 259 -23.10 0.44 15.24
CA HIS A 259 -23.00 0.08 13.83
C HIS A 259 -23.07 1.32 12.93
N ASP A 260 -24.02 2.21 13.17
CA ASP A 260 -24.20 3.44 12.42
C ASP A 260 -22.98 4.36 12.54
N ARG A 261 -22.42 4.52 13.75
CA ARG A 261 -21.17 5.24 14.02
C ARG A 261 -20.01 4.64 13.23
N ALA A 262 -19.88 3.31 13.23
CA ALA A 262 -18.85 2.62 12.46
C ALA A 262 -18.97 2.91 10.96
N MET A 263 -20.19 2.91 10.39
CA MET A 263 -20.42 3.22 8.98
C MET A 263 -20.06 4.66 8.63
N VAL A 264 -20.41 5.62 9.49
CA VAL A 264 -20.03 7.04 9.30
C VAL A 264 -18.52 7.22 9.33
N ILE A 265 -17.82 6.60 10.29
CA ILE A 265 -16.34 6.68 10.38
C ILE A 265 -15.69 5.97 9.18
N THR A 266 -16.25 4.85 8.73
CA THR A 266 -15.76 4.13 7.53
C THR A 266 -15.90 5.01 6.29
N LEU A 267 -17.02 5.70 6.09
CA LEU A 267 -17.19 6.65 5.00
C LEU A 267 -16.19 7.80 5.10
N PHE A 268 -15.97 8.34 6.29
CA PHE A 268 -14.97 9.38 6.53
C PHE A 268 -13.56 8.90 6.18
N LEU A 269 -13.17 7.69 6.58
CA LEU A 269 -11.89 7.08 6.24
C LEU A 269 -11.74 6.89 4.72
N MET A 270 -12.79 6.44 4.03
CA MET A 270 -12.80 6.31 2.56
C MET A 270 -12.58 7.66 1.88
N LEU A 271 -13.27 8.71 2.33
CA LEU A 271 -13.12 10.06 1.78
C LEU A 271 -11.73 10.64 2.08
N LEU A 272 -11.19 10.40 3.27
CA LEU A 272 -9.84 10.80 3.65
C LEU A 272 -8.79 10.11 2.76
N ALA A 273 -8.92 8.80 2.54
CA ALA A 273 -8.03 8.05 1.67
C ALA A 273 -8.10 8.54 0.21
N LEU A 274 -9.32 8.79 -0.28
CA LEU A 274 -9.54 9.36 -1.61
C LEU A 274 -8.92 10.75 -1.74
N LEU A 275 -9.09 11.61 -0.74
CA LEU A 275 -8.50 12.95 -0.73
C LEU A 275 -6.98 12.88 -0.81
N VAL A 276 -6.34 12.06 0.01
CA VAL A 276 -4.88 11.89 0.00
C VAL A 276 -4.42 11.33 -1.35
N PHE A 277 -5.13 10.35 -1.91
CA PHE A 277 -4.85 9.81 -3.24
C PHE A 277 -4.91 10.89 -4.32
N VAL A 278 -6.00 11.67 -4.37
CA VAL A 278 -6.19 12.73 -5.36
C VAL A 278 -5.14 13.83 -5.22
N LEU A 279 -4.78 14.21 -3.98
CA LEU A 279 -3.74 15.23 -3.76
C LEU A 279 -2.36 14.78 -4.25
N LEU A 280 -2.02 13.52 -4.03
CA LEU A 280 -0.74 12.95 -4.49
C LEU A 280 -0.73 12.76 -6.02
N ASP A 281 -1.84 12.31 -6.63
CA ASP A 281 -1.99 12.14 -8.08
C ASP A 281 -2.00 13.50 -8.81
N ALA A 282 -2.70 14.50 -8.28
CA ALA A 282 -2.73 15.85 -8.85
C ALA A 282 -1.34 16.50 -8.84
N ALA A 283 -0.53 16.23 -7.82
CA ALA A 283 0.86 16.68 -7.76
C ALA A 283 1.75 15.99 -8.82
N GLU A 284 1.39 14.79 -9.27
CA GLU A 284 2.06 14.10 -10.37
C GLU A 284 1.74 14.76 -11.73
N ARG A 285 0.46 14.94 -12.04
CA ARG A 285 0.00 15.49 -13.35
C ARG A 285 0.50 16.91 -13.63
N LYS A 286 0.59 17.75 -12.60
CA LYS A 286 1.07 19.14 -12.76
C LYS A 286 2.53 19.21 -13.24
N ASN A 287 3.34 18.20 -12.96
CA ASN A 287 4.74 18.16 -13.36
C ASN A 287 5.01 17.42 -14.68
N GLU A 288 4.04 16.63 -15.19
CA GLU A 288 4.12 16.06 -16.55
C GLU A 288 3.74 17.08 -17.62
N ALA A 289 3.11 18.20 -17.23
CA ALA A 289 2.69 19.28 -18.13
C ALA A 289 3.72 20.41 -18.28
N ILE A 290 4.88 20.32 -17.61
CA ILE A 290 6.02 21.22 -17.72
C ILE A 290 7.20 20.50 -18.40
#